data_69aac03c2728f33eb7e0c708ab3b400c
#
_entry.id   69aac03c2728f33eb7e0c708ab3b400c
#
_cell.length_a   1.000
_cell.length_b   1.000
_cell.length_c   1.000
_cell.angle_alpha   90.00
_cell.angle_beta   90.00
_cell.angle_gamma   90.00
#
_symmetry.space_group_name_H-M   'P 1'
#
loop_
_entity.id
_entity.type
_entity.pdbx_description
1 polymer ?
#
loop_
_entity_poly.entity_id
_entity_poly.type
_entity_poly.pdbx_seq_one_letter_code
_entity_poly.pdbx_strand_id
1 'polypeptide(L)'
;MPSRDIVGPFALGLRVMAANPAVGADLRCPPRLPGPHPGFEQVGPIPAAHWLLWRMRLFDAPPGEDSPTELEPGQSVARRDGFTLTWHLKGDEDLLIVCLYDGSGTYYRARPRPMPARCTLRNDNGLTWAWCEAS
;
A
#
# COMPACT_ATOMS: atom_id res chain seq x y z
N MET A 1 -0.94 13.24 -28.70
CA MET A 1 -0.68 13.50 -28.88
C MET A 1 -0.41 13.20 -29.02
N PRO A 2 -0.48 13.28 -28.26
CA PRO A 2 -0.24 13.31 -28.25
C PRO A 2 0.03 13.03 -28.06
N SER A 3 -0.10 13.42 -27.63
CA SER A 3 0.15 13.58 -27.49
C SER A 3 0.28 13.35 -27.31
N ARG A 4 0.07 13.52 -27.01
CA ARG A 4 0.22 13.63 -26.98
C ARG A 4 0.43 13.67 -26.81
N ASP A 5 0.31 13.92 -26.36
CA ASP A 5 0.47 14.24 -26.32
C ASP A 5 0.57 14.33 -26.11
N ILE A 6 0.51 14.61 -25.63
CA ILE A 6 0.55 15.03 -25.55
C ILE A 6 0.67 15.13 -25.41
N VAL A 7 0.56 15.36 -25.13
CA VAL A 7 0.67 15.78 -25.04
C VAL A 7 0.74 15.94 -24.87
N GLY A 8 0.47 16.19 -24.85
CA GLY A 8 0.44 16.78 -24.86
C GLY A 8 0.38 16.83 -24.55
N PRO A 9 0.63 17.16 -23.81
CA PRO A 9 0.60 17.38 -23.47
C PRO A 9 0.53 17.07 -23.32
N PHE A 10 0.22 17.11 -23.47
CA PHE A 10 0.01 17.06 -23.38
C PHE A 10 -0.04 16.83 -23.12
N ALA A 11 0.06 17.18 -22.36
CA ALA A 11 -0.05 17.25 -22.24
C ALA A 11 -0.15 17.09 -21.92
N LEU A 12 -0.28 17.12 -21.54
CA LEU A 12 -0.44 17.14 -21.33
C LEU A 12 -0.60 16.89 -20.88
N GLY A 13 -0.77 16.86 -20.53
CA GLY A 13 -0.98 16.88 -20.16
C GLY A 13 -1.28 16.34 -19.75
N LEU A 14 -1.39 16.28 -19.58
CA LEU A 14 -1.67 15.79 -19.21
C LEU A 14 -1.86 15.13 -18.75
N ARG A 15 -2.00 15.26 -18.55
CA ARG A 15 -2.11 14.50 -18.09
C ARG A 15 -2.58 14.13 -17.40
N VAL A 16 -2.93 14.17 -17.28
CA VAL A 16 -3.25 13.72 -16.59
C VAL A 16 -3.56 13.13 -16.03
N MET A 17 -3.80 13.18 -15.65
CA MET A 17 -3.92 12.52 -15.11
C MET A 17 -4.37 12.07 -14.52
N ALA A 18 -4.69 12.32 -14.25
CA ALA A 18 -5.07 11.96 -13.66
C ALA A 18 -5.05 11.29 -12.90
N ALA A 19 -5.13 11.44 -12.54
CA ALA A 19 -5.05 10.74 -11.95
C ALA A 19 -5.02 9.79 -11.27
N ASN A 20 -5.04 9.63 -11.07
CA ASN A 20 -5.02 8.71 -10.43
C ASN A 20 -5.76 7.50 -10.45
N PRO A 21 -6.18 7.03 -11.02
CA PRO A 21 -6.93 5.83 -11.09
C PRO A 21 -6.13 4.58 -10.88
N ALA A 22 -4.90 4.62 -11.21
CA ALA A 22 -4.02 3.51 -10.89
C ALA A 22 -3.76 3.36 -9.39
N VAL A 23 -4.22 4.33 -8.60
CA VAL A 23 -4.02 4.30 -7.15
C VAL A 23 -4.56 3.03 -6.53
N GLY A 24 -5.74 2.57 -6.97
CA GLY A 24 -6.32 1.35 -6.41
C GLY A 24 -5.58 0.09 -6.82
N ALA A 25 -4.89 0.11 -7.98
CA ALA A 25 -4.17 -1.04 -8.51
C ALA A 25 -2.74 -1.09 -7.98
N ASP A 26 -2.10 0.06 -7.82
CA ASP A 26 -0.71 0.16 -7.40
C ASP A 26 -0.63 1.06 -6.17
N LEU A 27 -0.68 0.44 -5.01
CA LEU A 27 -0.55 1.12 -3.73
C LEU A 27 0.75 0.73 -3.08
N ARG A 28 1.40 1.73 -2.49
CA ARG A 28 2.67 1.51 -1.82
C ARG A 28 2.62 2.13 -0.45
N CYS A 29 2.93 1.35 0.58
CA CYS A 29 3.08 1.92 1.92
C CYS A 29 4.20 2.96 1.90
N PRO A 30 3.96 4.16 2.42
CA PRO A 30 5.05 5.12 2.54
C PRO A 30 6.21 4.53 3.34
N PRO A 31 7.46 4.77 2.91
CA PRO A 31 8.60 4.16 3.61
C PRO A 31 8.81 4.70 5.02
N ARG A 32 8.22 5.83 5.34
CA ARG A 32 8.33 6.41 6.69
C ARG A 32 7.12 7.28 7.01
N LEU A 33 6.94 7.53 8.29
CA LEU A 33 5.88 8.36 8.85
C LEU A 33 6.55 9.53 9.57
N PRO A 34 6.14 10.80 9.39
CA PRO A 34 5.18 11.24 8.39
C PRO A 34 5.81 11.31 7.00
N GLY A 35 4.97 11.26 5.99
CA GLY A 35 5.44 11.34 4.61
C GLY A 35 4.26 11.38 3.67
N PRO A 36 4.51 11.55 2.37
CA PRO A 36 3.43 11.49 1.40
C PRO A 36 2.75 10.13 1.47
N HIS A 37 1.42 10.13 1.43
CA HIS A 37 0.65 8.89 1.55
C HIS A 37 -0.54 8.86 0.59
N PRO A 38 -0.30 9.06 -0.72
CA PRO A 38 -1.42 9.06 -1.66
C PRO A 38 -2.16 7.73 -1.62
N GLY A 39 -3.48 7.81 -1.52
CA GLY A 39 -4.31 6.63 -1.42
C GLY A 39 -4.49 6.09 -0.01
N PHE A 40 -3.82 6.66 0.99
CA PHE A 40 -3.91 6.20 2.37
C PHE A 40 -4.50 7.27 3.27
N GLU A 41 -5.18 6.82 4.30
CA GLU A 41 -5.67 7.66 5.39
C GLU A 41 -4.75 7.50 6.59
N GLN A 42 -4.33 8.61 7.17
CA GLN A 42 -3.54 8.59 8.40
C GLN A 42 -4.47 8.42 9.60
N VAL A 43 -4.15 7.48 10.48
CA VAL A 43 -4.89 7.26 11.72
C VAL A 43 -3.97 7.54 12.87
N GLY A 44 -4.32 8.54 13.69
CA GLY A 44 -3.52 9.00 14.80
C GLY A 44 -2.86 10.34 14.51
N PRO A 45 -2.20 10.92 15.50
CA PRO A 45 -1.60 12.25 15.37
C PRO A 45 -0.35 12.23 14.50
N ILE A 46 0.01 13.38 13.95
CA ILE A 46 1.27 13.52 13.25
C ILE A 46 2.39 13.40 14.27
N PRO A 47 3.32 12.44 14.10
CA PRO A 47 4.38 12.23 15.06
C PRO A 47 5.42 13.35 15.03
N ALA A 48 6.08 13.57 16.16
CA ALA A 48 7.14 14.57 16.26
C ALA A 48 8.45 14.09 15.64
N ALA A 49 8.59 12.79 15.42
CA ALA A 49 9.81 12.19 14.87
C ALA A 49 9.45 11.33 13.67
N HIS A 50 10.45 10.96 12.89
CA HIS A 50 10.25 10.08 11.75
C HIS A 50 10.36 8.64 12.19
N TRP A 51 9.41 7.81 11.70
CA TRP A 51 9.38 6.39 12.01
C TRP A 51 9.40 5.61 10.70
N LEU A 52 10.19 4.56 10.66
CA LEU A 52 10.32 3.75 9.45
C LEU A 52 9.22 2.69 9.38
N LEU A 53 8.80 2.40 8.16
CA LEU A 53 7.89 1.30 7.91
C LEU A 53 8.53 -0.01 8.37
N TRP A 54 7.77 -0.81 9.13
CA TRP A 54 8.29 -2.09 9.55
C TRP A 54 7.35 -3.24 9.20
N ARG A 55 6.08 -2.98 8.96
CA ARG A 55 5.11 -4.04 8.72
C ARG A 55 3.93 -3.54 7.91
N MET A 56 3.39 -4.44 7.08
CA MET A 56 2.10 -4.28 6.43
C MET A 56 1.22 -5.44 6.85
N ARG A 57 -0.03 -5.14 7.19
CA ARG A 57 -1.02 -6.16 7.52
C ARG A 57 -2.20 -6.00 6.60
N LEU A 58 -2.76 -7.12 6.18
CA LEU A 58 -3.93 -7.14 5.31
C LEU A 58 -5.08 -7.80 6.04
N PHE A 59 -6.27 -7.25 5.88
CA PHE A 59 -7.47 -7.77 6.54
C PHE A 59 -8.60 -7.90 5.54
N ASP A 60 -9.42 -8.94 5.74
CA ASP A 60 -10.76 -8.98 5.18
C ASP A 60 -11.65 -8.32 6.23
N ALA A 61 -12.09 -7.10 5.94
CA ALA A 61 -12.76 -6.25 6.92
C ALA A 61 -14.03 -5.66 6.33
N PRO A 62 -15.10 -6.46 6.19
CA PRO A 62 -16.37 -5.94 5.67
C PRO A 62 -16.89 -4.80 6.56
N PRO A 63 -17.54 -3.79 5.96
CA PRO A 63 -18.11 -2.69 6.73
C PRO A 63 -19.11 -3.22 7.77
N GLY A 64 -19.04 -2.67 8.98
CA GLY A 64 -19.94 -3.06 10.05
C GLY A 64 -19.51 -4.27 10.84
N GLU A 65 -18.42 -4.93 10.49
CA GLU A 65 -17.90 -6.05 11.27
C GLU A 65 -16.94 -5.54 12.34
N ASP A 66 -17.09 -6.06 13.55
CA ASP A 66 -16.26 -5.65 14.68
C ASP A 66 -14.93 -6.39 14.72
N SER A 67 -14.84 -7.54 14.06
CA SER A 67 -13.66 -8.40 14.13
C SER A 67 -13.19 -8.75 12.73
N PRO A 68 -12.36 -7.88 12.14
CA PRO A 68 -11.80 -8.19 10.82
C PRO A 68 -10.89 -9.40 10.90
N THR A 69 -10.86 -10.17 9.81
CA THR A 69 -10.01 -11.36 9.71
C THR A 69 -8.70 -10.98 9.06
N GLU A 70 -7.59 -11.22 9.76
CA GLU A 70 -6.29 -10.95 9.17
C GLU A 70 -5.98 -12.01 8.12
N LEU A 71 -5.50 -11.55 6.96
CA LEU A 71 -5.11 -12.44 5.87
C LEU A 71 -3.65 -12.82 6.05
N GLU A 72 -3.38 -14.13 6.01
CA GLU A 72 -2.02 -14.62 6.10
C GLU A 72 -1.36 -14.64 4.73
N PRO A 73 -0.04 -14.36 4.66
CA PRO A 73 0.63 -14.44 3.36
C PRO A 73 0.62 -15.89 2.84
N GLY A 74 0.41 -16.02 1.54
CA GLY A 74 0.42 -17.32 0.90
C GLY A 74 1.82 -17.85 0.65
N GLN A 75 2.81 -16.97 0.64
CA GLN A 75 4.20 -17.33 0.44
C GLN A 75 5.08 -16.54 1.39
N SER A 76 6.11 -17.20 1.90
CA SER A 76 7.12 -16.58 2.74
C SER A 76 8.47 -17.15 2.33
N VAL A 77 9.35 -16.29 1.87
CA VAL A 77 10.68 -16.69 1.40
C VAL A 77 11.72 -15.97 2.26
N ALA A 78 12.46 -16.76 3.05
CA ALA A 78 13.55 -16.22 3.84
C ALA A 78 14.82 -16.13 2.99
N ARG A 79 15.58 -15.07 3.19
CA ARG A 79 16.86 -14.87 2.55
C ARG A 79 17.88 -14.58 3.63
N ARG A 80 19.15 -14.54 3.22
CA ARG A 80 20.24 -14.28 4.15
C ARG A 80 20.06 -12.97 4.92
N ASP A 81 19.65 -11.91 4.21
CA ASP A 81 19.59 -10.58 4.79
C ASP A 81 18.17 -10.05 4.91
N GLY A 82 17.17 -10.93 4.82
CA GLY A 82 15.80 -10.49 4.93
C GLY A 82 14.81 -11.55 4.50
N PHE A 83 13.63 -11.09 4.09
CA PHE A 83 12.57 -12.00 3.70
C PHE A 83 11.57 -11.29 2.80
N THR A 84 10.74 -12.09 2.12
CA THR A 84 9.65 -11.59 1.30
C THR A 84 8.39 -12.34 1.66
N LEU A 85 7.31 -11.60 1.90
CA LEU A 85 5.97 -12.15 2.11
C LEU A 85 5.10 -11.76 0.92
N THR A 86 4.29 -12.69 0.44
CA THR A 86 3.41 -12.43 -0.69
C THR A 86 1.99 -12.89 -0.37
N TRP A 87 1.03 -12.02 -0.61
CA TRP A 87 -0.40 -12.32 -0.50
C TRP A 87 -0.99 -12.35 -1.90
N HIS A 88 -1.68 -13.43 -2.22
CA HIS A 88 -2.46 -13.53 -3.46
C HIS A 88 -3.92 -13.35 -3.09
N LEU A 89 -4.55 -12.33 -3.64
CA LEU A 89 -5.90 -11.96 -3.26
C LEU A 89 -6.90 -12.60 -4.20
N LYS A 90 -8.00 -13.10 -3.63
CA LYS A 90 -8.99 -13.85 -4.40
C LYS A 90 -9.94 -12.96 -5.17
N GLY A 91 -10.13 -11.73 -4.71
CA GLY A 91 -11.05 -10.79 -5.34
C GLY A 91 -12.39 -10.67 -4.63
N ASP A 92 -12.66 -11.50 -3.64
CA ASP A 92 -13.90 -11.46 -2.89
C ASP A 92 -13.73 -10.91 -1.48
N GLU A 93 -12.52 -10.50 -1.11
CA GLU A 93 -12.27 -9.89 0.19
C GLU A 93 -12.70 -8.42 0.18
N ASP A 94 -13.09 -7.91 1.35
CA ASP A 94 -13.17 -6.47 1.59
C ASP A 94 -11.83 -6.03 2.15
N LEU A 95 -10.89 -5.78 1.27
CA LEU A 95 -9.50 -5.59 1.64
C LEU A 95 -9.27 -4.29 2.40
N LEU A 96 -8.63 -4.40 3.55
CA LEU A 96 -8.09 -3.27 4.30
C LEU A 96 -6.59 -3.47 4.43
N ILE A 97 -5.83 -2.49 3.95
CA ILE A 97 -4.37 -2.48 4.03
C ILE A 97 -3.97 -1.57 5.18
N VAL A 98 -3.08 -2.05 6.06
CA VAL A 98 -2.57 -1.28 7.18
C VAL A 98 -1.06 -1.26 7.13
N CYS A 99 -0.49 -0.06 7.10
CA CYS A 99 0.96 0.15 7.10
C CYS A 99 1.37 0.61 8.50
N LEU A 100 2.26 -0.14 9.14
CA LEU A 100 2.66 0.08 10.52
C LEU A 100 4.10 0.58 10.60
N TYR A 101 4.34 1.49 11.55
CA TYR A 101 5.62 2.19 11.67
C TYR A 101 6.19 1.95 13.07
N ASP A 102 7.44 1.52 13.10
CA ASP A 102 8.10 1.11 14.32
C ASP A 102 8.10 2.21 15.38
N GLY A 103 7.65 1.88 16.57
CA GLY A 103 7.63 2.80 17.70
C GLY A 103 6.51 3.83 17.67
N SER A 104 5.68 3.84 16.63
CA SER A 104 4.62 4.82 16.48
C SER A 104 3.27 4.19 16.80
N GLY A 105 2.37 5.00 17.41
CA GLY A 105 0.98 4.61 17.54
C GLY A 105 0.13 5.05 16.37
N THR A 106 0.73 5.69 15.39
CA THR A 106 0.05 6.19 14.20
C THR A 106 0.32 5.25 13.04
N TYR A 107 -0.67 5.08 12.17
CA TYR A 107 -0.51 4.19 11.01
C TYR A 107 -1.26 4.76 9.81
N TYR A 108 -0.99 4.20 8.64
CA TYR A 108 -1.73 4.51 7.42
C TYR A 108 -2.58 3.31 7.04
N ARG A 109 -3.77 3.58 6.51
CA ARG A 109 -4.66 2.51 6.05
C ARG A 109 -5.31 2.89 4.73
N ALA A 110 -5.71 1.87 3.96
CA ALA A 110 -6.38 2.08 2.68
C ALA A 110 -7.34 0.94 2.39
N ARG A 111 -8.45 1.28 1.70
CA ARG A 111 -9.36 0.31 1.09
C ARG A 111 -9.30 0.53 -0.41
N PRO A 112 -8.41 -0.19 -1.11
CA PRO A 112 -8.20 0.09 -2.53
C PRO A 112 -9.39 -0.29 -3.39
N ARG A 113 -9.63 0.52 -4.41
CA ARG A 113 -10.64 0.29 -5.44
C ARG A 113 -10.04 0.72 -6.78
N PRO A 114 -9.88 -0.15 -7.78
CA PRO A 114 -10.18 -1.58 -7.73
C PRO A 114 -9.24 -2.33 -6.82
N MET A 115 -9.64 -3.56 -6.45
CA MET A 115 -8.85 -4.35 -5.56
C MET A 115 -7.59 -4.86 -6.26
N PRO A 116 -6.42 -4.82 -5.62
CA PRO A 116 -5.21 -5.38 -6.21
C PRO A 116 -5.28 -6.90 -6.24
N ALA A 117 -4.46 -7.51 -7.09
CA ALA A 117 -4.39 -8.96 -7.19
C ALA A 117 -3.36 -9.55 -6.23
N ARG A 118 -2.34 -8.77 -5.89
CA ARG A 118 -1.23 -9.27 -5.09
C ARG A 118 -0.64 -8.15 -4.26
N CYS A 119 -0.24 -8.48 -3.03
CA CYS A 119 0.52 -7.58 -2.17
C CYS A 119 1.81 -8.24 -1.75
N THR A 120 2.86 -7.45 -1.58
CA THR A 120 4.19 -7.94 -1.24
C THR A 120 4.78 -7.07 -0.15
N LEU A 121 5.42 -7.72 0.82
CA LEU A 121 6.27 -7.04 1.80
C LEU A 121 7.66 -7.62 1.66
N ARG A 122 8.65 -6.77 1.49
CA ARG A 122 10.03 -7.16 1.36
C ARG A 122 10.87 -6.46 2.41
N ASN A 123 11.67 -7.23 3.12
CA ASN A 123 12.62 -6.69 4.07
C ASN A 123 14.03 -7.06 3.59
N ASP A 124 14.88 -6.06 3.46
CA ASP A 124 16.28 -6.23 3.09
C ASP A 124 17.13 -5.41 4.05
N ASN A 125 18.00 -6.06 4.80
CA ASN A 125 18.93 -5.40 5.72
C ASN A 125 18.22 -4.44 6.68
N GLY A 126 17.06 -4.84 7.16
CA GLY A 126 16.29 -4.03 8.12
C GLY A 126 15.43 -2.94 7.49
N LEU A 127 15.48 -2.75 6.18
CA LEU A 127 14.60 -1.82 5.50
C LEU A 127 13.41 -2.57 4.91
N THR A 128 12.24 -1.98 5.05
CA THR A 128 10.98 -2.61 4.64
C THR A 128 10.33 -1.82 3.51
N TRP A 129 9.92 -2.54 2.48
CA TRP A 129 9.06 -2.02 1.42
C TRP A 129 7.79 -2.87 1.38
N ALA A 130 6.66 -2.23 1.11
CA ALA A 130 5.40 -2.95 1.01
C ALA A 130 4.52 -2.29 -0.03
N TRP A 131 3.92 -3.11 -0.89
CA TRP A 131 3.12 -2.58 -1.98
C TRP A 131 2.10 -3.60 -2.43
N CYS A 132 1.07 -3.12 -3.14
CA CYS A 132 0.06 -3.95 -3.77
C CYS A 132 -0.05 -3.57 -5.23
N GLU A 133 -0.33 -4.54 -6.09
CA GLU A 133 -0.32 -4.33 -7.53
C GLU A 133 -1.43 -5.12 -8.19
N ALA A 134 -1.88 -4.62 -9.34
CA ALA A 134 -2.80 -5.34 -10.20
C ALA A 134 -2.12 -6.55 -10.82
N SER A 135 -2.92 -7.50 -11.27
CA SER A 135 -2.39 -8.69 -11.94
C SER A 135 -1.78 -8.34 -13.30
#